data_d7799a514b0d9b25ccfaaed44e591c2a
#
_entry.id   d7799a514b0d9b25ccfaaed44e591c2a
#
_cell.length_a   1.000
_cell.length_b   1.000
_cell.length_c   1.000
_cell.angle_alpha   90.00
_cell.angle_beta   90.00
_cell.angle_gamma   90.00
#
_symmetry.space_group_name_H-M   'P 1'
#
loop_
_entity.id
_entity.type
_entity.pdbx_description
1 polymer ?
#
loop_
_entity_poly.entity_id
_entity_poly.type
_entity_poly.pdbx_seq_one_letter_code
_entity_poly.pdbx_strand_id
1 'polypeptide(L)'
;YERCHEDIIREMKRYGMHVLEHKVDTLRRDGEEILIAGVRNPFNLKKNGTSPTLGLSPDDFVILLTHTPDYAEDVPITNTDLVLAGHTHGGQVTLFGLYAPIIPSHYGKRFRTGLKYNSHHIPMIITNGIGTSNKNIRLFAPSEVVMIILHQQKD
;
A
#
# COMPACT_ATOMS: atom_id res chain seq x y z
N TYR A 1 -8.04 14.34 -12.18
CA TYR A 1 -8.02 13.06 -11.44
C TYR A 1 -9.43 12.46 -11.31
N GLU A 2 -10.44 13.26 -11.00
CA GLU A 2 -11.81 12.74 -10.77
C GLU A 2 -12.55 12.31 -12.04
N ARG A 3 -12.29 12.95 -13.19
CA ARG A 3 -13.04 12.66 -14.44
C ARG A 3 -12.84 11.26 -15.02
N CYS A 4 -11.69 10.63 -14.77
CA CYS A 4 -11.39 9.29 -15.29
C CYS A 4 -11.54 8.18 -14.24
N HIS A 5 -11.84 8.53 -12.99
CA HIS A 5 -11.85 7.59 -11.87
C HIS A 5 -12.89 6.46 -12.07
N GLU A 6 -14.12 6.84 -12.36
CA GLU A 6 -15.20 5.86 -12.57
C GLU A 6 -14.96 5.00 -13.81
N ASP A 7 -14.41 5.58 -14.87
CA ASP A 7 -14.07 4.85 -16.09
C ASP A 7 -12.97 3.83 -15.84
N ILE A 8 -11.93 4.21 -15.10
CA ILE A 8 -10.84 3.30 -14.70
C ILE A 8 -11.39 2.15 -13.86
N ILE A 9 -12.20 2.44 -12.83
CA ILE A 9 -12.79 1.40 -11.99
C ILE A 9 -13.66 0.46 -12.82
N ARG A 10 -14.46 0.99 -13.74
CA ARG A 10 -15.30 0.18 -14.62
C ARG A 10 -14.47 -0.77 -15.49
N GLU A 11 -13.40 -0.27 -16.10
CA GLU A 11 -12.51 -1.10 -16.91
C GLU A 11 -11.75 -2.14 -16.06
N MET A 12 -11.24 -1.77 -14.89
CA MET A 12 -10.59 -2.73 -13.97
C MET A 12 -11.55 -3.88 -13.62
N LYS A 13 -12.80 -3.57 -13.26
CA LYS A 13 -13.82 -4.58 -12.96
C LYS A 13 -14.15 -5.44 -14.19
N ARG A 14 -14.16 -4.85 -15.40
CA ARG A 14 -14.39 -5.60 -16.66
C ARG A 14 -13.30 -6.65 -16.91
N TYR A 15 -12.07 -6.37 -16.46
CA TYR A 15 -10.95 -7.32 -16.52
C TYR A 15 -10.86 -8.25 -15.28
N GLY A 16 -11.92 -8.32 -14.47
CA GLY A 16 -12.01 -9.22 -13.31
C GLY A 16 -11.21 -8.75 -12.10
N MET A 17 -10.78 -7.50 -12.07
CA MET A 17 -10.07 -6.94 -10.91
C MET A 17 -11.05 -6.54 -9.82
N HIS A 18 -10.75 -6.90 -8.57
CA HIS A 18 -11.48 -6.45 -7.40
C HIS A 18 -10.95 -5.09 -6.96
N VAL A 19 -11.80 -4.07 -7.07
CA VAL A 19 -11.44 -2.70 -6.67
C VAL A 19 -11.91 -2.44 -5.25
N LEU A 20 -10.96 -2.22 -4.36
CA LEU A 20 -11.20 -2.04 -2.92
C LEU A 20 -11.10 -0.55 -2.56
N GLU A 21 -12.24 0.12 -2.53
CA GLU A 21 -12.36 1.50 -2.05
C GLU A 21 -13.05 1.51 -0.69
N HIS A 22 -12.29 1.54 0.39
CA HIS A 22 -12.76 1.35 1.77
C HIS A 22 -13.59 0.06 1.93
N LYS A 23 -13.06 -1.02 1.37
CA LYS A 23 -13.70 -2.33 1.38
C LYS A 23 -12.70 -3.40 1.78
N VAL A 24 -13.26 -4.52 2.22
CA VAL A 24 -12.53 -5.75 2.51
C VAL A 24 -13.01 -6.83 1.55
N ASP A 25 -12.08 -7.60 1.03
CA ASP A 25 -12.30 -8.83 0.29
C ASP A 25 -11.58 -9.98 0.97
N THR A 26 -11.96 -11.20 0.70
CA THR A 26 -11.41 -12.39 1.33
C THR A 26 -10.80 -13.31 0.29
N LEU A 27 -9.52 -13.59 0.43
CA LEU A 27 -8.86 -14.66 -0.32
C LEU A 27 -8.99 -15.97 0.45
N ARG A 28 -9.49 -17.00 -0.23
CA ARG A 28 -9.68 -18.35 0.34
C ARG A 28 -8.84 -19.36 -0.41
N ARG A 29 -8.10 -20.16 0.35
CA ARG A 29 -7.33 -21.27 -0.18
C ARG A 29 -7.21 -22.38 0.85
N ASP A 30 -7.54 -23.58 0.46
CA ASP A 30 -7.37 -24.81 1.27
C ASP A 30 -8.02 -24.74 2.67
N GLY A 31 -9.14 -24.00 2.79
CA GLY A 31 -9.86 -23.79 4.06
C GLY A 31 -9.35 -22.59 4.88
N GLU A 32 -8.25 -21.96 4.48
CA GLU A 32 -7.70 -20.77 5.11
C GLU A 32 -8.20 -19.49 4.45
N GLU A 33 -8.23 -18.41 5.22
CA GLU A 33 -8.68 -17.10 4.77
C GLU A 33 -7.64 -16.01 5.06
N ILE A 34 -7.49 -15.10 4.10
CA ILE A 34 -6.71 -13.86 4.26
C ILE A 34 -7.63 -12.71 3.88
N LEU A 35 -7.76 -11.72 4.76
CA LEU A 35 -8.54 -10.53 4.48
C LEU A 35 -7.66 -9.48 3.79
N ILE A 36 -8.15 -8.96 2.68
CA ILE A 36 -7.48 -7.87 1.96
C ILE A 36 -8.34 -6.61 2.10
N ALA A 37 -7.88 -5.68 2.91
CA ALA A 37 -8.51 -4.37 3.08
C ALA A 37 -7.88 -3.36 2.12
N GLY A 38 -8.68 -2.59 1.41
CA GLY A 38 -8.20 -1.51 0.54
C GLY A 38 -8.78 -0.16 0.91
N VAL A 39 -8.00 0.89 0.78
CA VAL A 39 -8.45 2.26 1.08
C VAL A 39 -8.57 3.10 -0.17
N ARG A 40 -9.62 3.90 -0.22
CA ARG A 40 -9.82 4.89 -1.26
C ARG A 40 -8.79 6.01 -1.07
N ASN A 41 -8.33 6.61 -2.15
CA ASN A 41 -7.40 7.74 -2.22
C ASN A 41 -6.95 8.33 -0.87
N PRO A 42 -5.79 7.96 -0.34
CA PRO A 42 -5.35 8.31 1.01
C PRO A 42 -4.98 9.80 1.18
N PHE A 43 -4.90 10.57 0.09
CA PHE A 43 -4.61 12.01 0.16
C PHE A 43 -5.73 12.85 0.76
N ASN A 44 -6.91 12.29 0.96
CA ASN A 44 -8.03 12.99 1.55
C ASN A 44 -8.55 12.25 2.79
N LEU A 45 -7.68 12.04 3.77
CA LEU A 45 -7.93 11.26 4.97
C LEU A 45 -9.21 11.72 5.70
N LYS A 46 -9.44 13.03 5.80
CA LYS A 46 -10.63 13.59 6.47
C LYS A 46 -11.95 13.24 5.79
N LYS A 47 -11.93 12.98 4.47
CA LYS A 47 -13.13 12.59 3.71
C LYS A 47 -13.31 11.08 3.61
N ASN A 48 -12.25 10.32 3.86
CA ASN A 48 -12.23 8.88 3.63
C ASN A 48 -12.73 8.07 4.84
N GLY A 49 -13.00 8.72 5.97
CA GLY A 49 -13.48 8.04 7.17
C GLY A 49 -12.40 7.23 7.89
N THR A 50 -12.86 6.26 8.67
CA THR A 50 -12.00 5.34 9.44
C THR A 50 -11.48 4.21 8.56
N SER A 51 -10.34 3.61 8.93
CA SER A 51 -9.81 2.45 8.21
C SER A 51 -10.81 1.27 8.23
N PRO A 52 -10.97 0.57 7.09
CA PRO A 52 -11.81 -0.62 7.05
C PRO A 52 -11.31 -1.75 7.94
N THR A 53 -10.05 -1.72 8.39
CA THR A 53 -9.45 -2.74 9.26
C THR A 53 -9.96 -2.67 10.71
N LEU A 54 -10.48 -1.51 11.14
CA LEU A 54 -10.94 -1.32 12.53
C LEU A 54 -12.13 -2.21 12.91
N GLY A 55 -12.92 -2.63 11.94
CA GLY A 55 -14.09 -3.50 12.14
C GLY A 55 -13.78 -4.99 12.03
N LEU A 56 -12.52 -5.38 11.80
CA LEU A 56 -12.11 -6.78 11.63
C LEU A 56 -11.73 -7.41 12.97
N SER A 57 -11.72 -8.73 13.04
CA SER A 57 -11.28 -9.46 14.21
C SER A 57 -9.76 -9.35 14.39
N PRO A 58 -9.25 -9.27 15.63
CA PRO A 58 -7.81 -9.38 15.88
C PRO A 58 -7.25 -10.79 15.59
N ASP A 59 -8.13 -11.79 15.40
CA ASP A 59 -7.75 -13.17 15.05
C ASP A 59 -7.63 -13.37 13.53
N ASP A 60 -8.09 -12.39 12.72
CA ASP A 60 -7.98 -12.45 11.26
C ASP A 60 -6.57 -12.04 10.82
N PHE A 61 -6.03 -12.70 9.78
CA PHE A 61 -4.83 -12.20 9.10
C PHE A 61 -5.21 -11.18 8.04
N VAL A 62 -4.80 -9.92 8.24
CA VAL A 62 -5.24 -8.77 7.44
C VAL A 62 -4.09 -8.11 6.71
N ILE A 63 -4.22 -7.99 5.38
CA ILE A 63 -3.32 -7.20 4.54
C ILE A 63 -4.04 -5.91 4.14
N LEU A 64 -3.46 -4.76 4.48
CA LEU A 64 -3.96 -3.44 4.10
C LEU A 64 -3.27 -2.94 2.83
N LEU A 65 -4.04 -2.64 1.79
CA LEU A 65 -3.57 -2.01 0.57
C LEU A 65 -3.81 -0.50 0.62
N THR A 66 -2.75 0.27 0.50
CA THR A 66 -2.82 1.74 0.41
C THR A 66 -1.87 2.26 -0.65
N HIS A 67 -2.22 3.39 -1.28
CA HIS A 67 -1.32 4.02 -2.26
C HIS A 67 -0.10 4.64 -1.58
N THR A 68 -0.29 5.38 -0.48
CA THR A 68 0.80 6.03 0.25
C THR A 68 1.08 5.35 1.60
N PRO A 69 2.34 5.16 1.97
CA PRO A 69 2.69 4.59 3.28
C PRO A 69 2.28 5.50 4.45
N ASP A 70 2.15 6.80 4.24
CA ASP A 70 1.76 7.77 5.26
C ASP A 70 0.39 7.44 5.87
N TYR A 71 -0.52 6.83 5.08
CA TYR A 71 -1.81 6.39 5.59
C TYR A 71 -1.69 5.49 6.81
N ALA A 72 -0.74 4.56 6.77
CA ALA A 72 -0.54 3.58 7.84
C ALA A 72 0.11 4.17 9.10
N GLU A 73 0.59 5.39 9.03
CA GLU A 73 1.11 6.15 10.19
C GLU A 73 0.07 7.13 10.73
N ASP A 74 -0.66 7.80 9.82
CA ASP A 74 -1.56 8.92 10.15
C ASP A 74 -2.96 8.46 10.57
N VAL A 75 -3.36 7.24 10.19
CA VAL A 75 -4.70 6.69 10.45
C VAL A 75 -4.59 5.43 11.30
N PRO A 76 -5.43 5.29 12.34
CA PRO A 76 -5.47 4.04 13.10
C PRO A 76 -5.82 2.85 12.18
N ILE A 77 -4.95 1.85 12.17
CA ILE A 77 -5.06 0.63 11.37
C ILE A 77 -4.93 -0.63 12.25
N THR A 78 -5.50 -0.59 13.44
CA THR A 78 -5.55 -1.79 14.30
C THR A 78 -6.14 -2.97 13.54
N ASN A 79 -5.78 -4.19 13.95
CA ASN A 79 -6.16 -5.43 13.25
C ASN A 79 -5.61 -5.47 11.81
N THR A 80 -4.34 -5.10 11.65
CA THR A 80 -3.59 -5.18 10.38
C THR A 80 -2.25 -5.84 10.63
N ASP A 81 -1.95 -6.90 9.88
CA ASP A 81 -0.70 -7.67 10.02
C ASP A 81 0.36 -7.22 9.03
N LEU A 82 -0.05 -6.72 7.87
CA LEU A 82 0.85 -6.27 6.82
C LEU A 82 0.24 -5.11 6.03
N VAL A 83 1.03 -4.10 5.75
CA VAL A 83 0.66 -3.01 4.85
C VAL A 83 1.46 -3.11 3.55
N LEU A 84 0.77 -3.00 2.40
CA LEU A 84 1.40 -2.87 1.10
C LEU A 84 1.15 -1.46 0.56
N ALA A 85 2.25 -0.76 0.24
CA ALA A 85 2.20 0.62 -0.23
C ALA A 85 3.17 0.87 -1.38
N GLY A 86 2.96 1.97 -2.09
CA GLY A 86 3.82 2.44 -3.17
C GLY A 86 4.09 3.94 -3.07
N HIS A 87 3.73 4.70 -4.11
CA HIS A 87 3.74 6.16 -4.18
C HIS A 87 5.11 6.84 -4.19
N THR A 88 6.04 6.40 -3.37
CA THR A 88 7.35 7.05 -3.17
C THR A 88 8.30 6.91 -4.35
N HIS A 89 8.05 5.94 -5.23
CA HIS A 89 8.93 5.58 -6.35
C HIS A 89 10.39 5.32 -5.94
N GLY A 90 10.64 5.00 -4.64
CA GLY A 90 11.99 4.91 -4.08
C GLY A 90 12.75 6.24 -4.08
N GLY A 91 12.03 7.37 -4.25
CA GLY A 91 12.59 8.72 -4.48
C GLY A 91 12.91 9.00 -5.94
N GLN A 92 12.65 8.04 -6.85
CA GLN A 92 12.79 8.11 -8.32
C GLN A 92 14.17 8.52 -8.83
N VAL A 93 14.74 9.63 -8.31
CA VAL A 93 16.12 10.09 -8.57
C VAL A 93 16.85 10.16 -7.24
N THR A 94 17.91 9.37 -7.12
CA THR A 94 18.68 9.26 -5.89
C THR A 94 20.18 9.44 -6.14
N LEU A 95 20.93 9.80 -5.12
CA LEU A 95 22.38 9.78 -5.15
C LEU A 95 22.85 8.40 -4.67
N PHE A 96 23.30 7.57 -5.61
CA PHE A 96 23.78 6.20 -5.39
C PHE A 96 22.82 5.29 -4.59
N GLY A 97 21.51 5.52 -4.70
CA GLY A 97 20.51 4.77 -3.93
C GLY A 97 20.42 5.15 -2.44
N LEU A 98 21.32 5.99 -1.94
CA LEU A 98 21.40 6.33 -0.51
C LEU A 98 20.55 7.54 -0.14
N TYR A 99 20.60 8.60 -0.93
CA TYR A 99 19.90 9.84 -0.67
C TYR A 99 18.95 10.19 -1.82
N ALA A 100 17.70 10.49 -1.51
CA ALA A 100 16.72 11.01 -2.44
C ALA A 100 16.37 12.45 -2.06
N PRO A 101 16.58 13.43 -2.95
CA PRO A 101 16.27 14.83 -2.66
C PRO A 101 14.76 15.08 -2.52
N ILE A 102 13.94 14.28 -3.19
CA ILE A 102 12.48 14.37 -3.14
C ILE A 102 11.92 12.98 -2.84
N ILE A 103 11.14 12.90 -1.77
CA ILE A 103 10.36 11.71 -1.42
C ILE A 103 8.94 12.21 -1.12
N PRO A 104 7.92 11.75 -1.87
CA PRO A 104 6.54 12.19 -1.67
C PRO A 104 5.90 11.48 -0.46
N SER A 105 6.45 11.70 0.71
CA SER A 105 5.98 11.23 2.01
C SER A 105 6.29 12.29 3.05
N HIS A 106 5.37 12.55 3.99
CA HIS A 106 5.58 13.45 5.13
C HIS A 106 6.69 12.94 6.05
N TYR A 107 6.93 11.63 6.05
CA TYR A 107 7.97 10.96 6.83
C TYR A 107 9.29 10.79 6.07
N GLY A 108 9.37 11.30 4.84
CA GLY A 108 10.58 11.35 4.04
C GLY A 108 11.26 9.98 3.89
N LYS A 109 12.56 9.93 4.18
CA LYS A 109 13.37 8.71 4.02
C LYS A 109 12.92 7.52 4.89
N ARG A 110 12.15 7.75 5.97
CA ARG A 110 11.63 6.68 6.82
C ARG A 110 10.75 5.72 6.00
N PHE A 111 9.90 6.26 5.13
CA PHE A 111 8.96 5.48 4.30
C PHE A 111 9.32 5.51 2.81
N ARG A 112 10.61 5.52 2.49
CA ARG A 112 11.05 5.62 1.10
C ARG A 112 10.83 4.33 0.30
N THR A 113 11.29 3.18 0.80
CA THR A 113 11.27 1.89 0.07
C THR A 113 11.58 0.71 0.99
N GLY A 114 11.20 -0.49 0.58
CA GLY A 114 11.48 -1.76 1.24
C GLY A 114 10.63 -2.01 2.47
N LEU A 115 11.06 -2.95 3.31
CA LEU A 115 10.39 -3.28 4.57
C LEU A 115 10.61 -2.16 5.58
N LYS A 116 9.52 -1.64 6.12
CA LYS A 116 9.46 -0.60 7.15
C LYS A 116 8.45 -1.01 8.22
N TYR A 117 8.41 -0.24 9.30
CA TYR A 117 7.43 -0.41 10.37
C TYR A 117 6.85 0.97 10.72
N ASN A 118 5.53 1.01 10.94
CA ASN A 118 4.91 2.21 11.50
C ASN A 118 5.25 2.37 13.00
N SER A 119 4.76 3.42 13.65
CA SER A 119 5.01 3.64 15.10
C SER A 119 4.32 2.61 16.01
N HIS A 120 3.39 1.82 15.49
CA HIS A 120 2.75 0.70 16.19
C HIS A 120 3.39 -0.67 15.86
N HIS A 121 4.58 -0.68 15.24
CA HIS A 121 5.32 -1.87 14.83
C HIS A 121 4.61 -2.76 13.79
N ILE A 122 3.62 -2.23 13.07
CA ILE A 122 2.99 -2.93 11.95
C ILE A 122 3.94 -2.91 10.75
N PRO A 123 4.29 -4.07 10.16
CA PRO A 123 5.19 -4.15 9.02
C PRO A 123 4.54 -3.57 7.76
N MET A 124 5.34 -2.84 6.98
CA MET A 124 4.94 -2.24 5.71
C MET A 124 5.95 -2.58 4.63
N ILE A 125 5.49 -3.06 3.49
CA ILE A 125 6.31 -3.21 2.28
C ILE A 125 5.98 -2.06 1.35
N ILE A 126 6.99 -1.23 1.08
CA ILE A 126 6.86 -0.05 0.22
C ILE A 126 7.66 -0.31 -1.05
N THR A 127 6.95 -0.46 -2.18
CA THR A 127 7.58 -0.73 -3.47
C THR A 127 7.94 0.55 -4.22
N ASN A 128 9.05 0.50 -5.00
CA ASN A 128 9.40 1.54 -5.95
C ASN A 128 8.41 1.61 -7.11
N GLY A 129 7.67 0.53 -7.38
CA GLY A 129 6.79 0.41 -8.53
C GLY A 129 7.53 0.42 -9.87
N ILE A 130 6.76 0.31 -10.95
CA ILE A 130 7.29 0.26 -12.32
C ILE A 130 7.21 1.62 -13.04
N GLY A 131 6.29 2.48 -12.62
CA GLY A 131 6.03 3.79 -13.23
C GLY A 131 6.97 4.89 -12.76
N THR A 132 6.79 6.06 -13.34
CA THR A 132 7.47 7.31 -12.97
C THR A 132 6.44 8.41 -12.69
N SER A 133 6.83 9.45 -11.96
CA SER A 133 6.02 10.63 -11.68
C SER A 133 6.73 11.89 -12.19
N ASN A 134 5.98 12.84 -12.75
CA ASN A 134 6.42 14.13 -13.30
C ASN A 134 7.40 14.04 -14.48
N LYS A 135 8.47 13.31 -14.37
CA LYS A 135 9.49 13.11 -15.41
C LYS A 135 9.71 11.62 -15.62
N ASN A 136 9.83 11.22 -16.89
CA ASN A 136 10.13 9.83 -17.25
C ASN A 136 11.63 9.54 -17.09
N ILE A 137 12.12 9.59 -15.85
CA ILE A 137 13.50 9.33 -15.48
C ILE A 137 13.56 8.60 -14.13
N ARG A 138 14.44 7.62 -14.03
CA ARG A 138 14.88 7.00 -12.79
C ARG A 138 16.40 6.98 -12.72
N LEU A 139 16.97 7.27 -11.55
CA LEU A 139 18.41 7.23 -11.32
C LEU A 139 18.69 6.59 -9.96
N PHE A 140 19.36 5.45 -9.94
CA PHE A 140 19.63 4.64 -8.74
C PHE A 140 18.42 4.30 -7.87
N ALA A 141 17.23 4.34 -8.47
CA ALA A 141 15.98 3.87 -7.89
C ALA A 141 15.24 3.05 -8.97
N PRO A 142 15.69 1.81 -9.26
CA PRO A 142 15.15 1.00 -10.34
C PRO A 142 13.66 0.71 -10.16
N SER A 143 13.01 0.40 -11.27
CA SER A 143 11.65 -0.16 -11.25
C SER A 143 11.67 -1.50 -10.52
N GLU A 144 10.61 -1.78 -9.78
CA GLU A 144 10.55 -2.94 -8.88
C GLU A 144 9.18 -3.59 -8.91
N VAL A 145 9.19 -4.92 -8.90
CA VAL A 145 8.04 -5.76 -8.59
C VAL A 145 8.42 -6.61 -7.38
N VAL A 146 7.62 -6.58 -6.34
CA VAL A 146 7.87 -7.33 -5.10
C VAL A 146 7.00 -8.58 -5.09
N MET A 147 7.63 -9.75 -4.95
CA MET A 147 6.94 -11.01 -4.69
C MET A 147 6.91 -11.25 -3.18
N ILE A 148 5.73 -11.49 -2.64
CA ILE A 148 5.52 -11.78 -1.22
C ILE A 148 5.03 -13.22 -1.11
N ILE A 149 5.71 -14.02 -0.30
CA ILE A 149 5.35 -15.40 -0.03
C ILE A 149 4.91 -15.47 1.43
N LEU A 150 3.66 -15.81 1.65
CA LEU A 150 3.10 -16.02 2.99
C LEU A 150 3.17 -17.51 3.31
N HIS A 151 3.56 -17.83 4.50
CA HIS A 151 3.58 -19.19 5.03
C HIS A 151 2.69 -19.27 6.26
N GLN A 152 1.87 -20.31 6.32
CA GLN A 152 1.17 -20.63 7.55
C GLN A 152 2.20 -21.12 8.59
N GLN A 153 2.16 -20.56 9.78
CA GLN A 153 2.94 -21.08 10.89
C GLN A 153 2.31 -22.40 11.32
N LYS A 154 3.06 -23.47 11.19
CA LYS A 154 2.65 -24.78 11.77
C LYS A 154 3.03 -24.76 13.25
N ASP A 155 2.04 -24.98 14.10
CA ASP A 155 2.23 -25.24 15.53
C ASP A 155 3.14 -26.45 15.77
#